data_b0b0907b7d615c67b98e62d544887a41
#
_entry.id   b0b0907b7d615c67b98e62d544887a41
#
_cell.length_a   1.000
_cell.length_b   1.000
_cell.length_c   1.000
_cell.angle_alpha   90.00
_cell.angle_beta   90.00
_cell.angle_gamma   90.00
#
_symmetry.space_group_name_H-M   'P 1'
#
loop_
_entity.id
_entity.type
_entity.pdbx_description
1 polymer ?
#
loop_
_entity_poly.entity_id
_entity_poly.type
_entity_poly.pdbx_seq_one_letter_code
_entity_poly.pdbx_strand_id
1 'polypeptide(L)'
;MRIGITCYPVYGGSGVVATELGRALATRGHEIHFIAYSLPFRLSKVTENIYFHEVSVNRYPLFDFPPYALSLTSKMVDVAKYEALDLLHVHYAIPHATSAVLARDILEKESRSLPVVTTLHGTDITIVGQDASYSPVVNYSINASDGVTAVSNFLRQETYDAFDIEVPIKVIPNFIDTEHFRRLEKEHFRSAICAPGQKVVVHVSNFRRVKNVSHVVEVFHRILQEGISAKLLLVGDGPDRSNVEQLTRDLGIQRAVRFLGKQDPVQEILSIADLFLLTSGSESFGLAPLEAMACGVPVVCSDVGGLPELVEGSEAGFLCPLGDIQAFAKACIKVLTNDSLHAEMAQHAREYAVRHYDTHSIVAQYEEYYEEIIGRTAAQNPKIIVPE
;
A
#
# COMPACT_ATOMS: atom_id res chain seq x y z
N MET A 1 -3.30 -18.35 15.84
CA MET A 1 -2.06 -18.65 15.09
C MET A 1 -0.95 -17.72 15.55
N ARG A 2 0.30 -18.20 15.47
CA ARG A 2 1.54 -17.41 15.64
C ARG A 2 2.11 -17.12 14.26
N ILE A 3 2.09 -15.87 13.86
CA ILE A 3 2.36 -15.45 12.48
C ILE A 3 3.61 -14.56 12.44
N GLY A 4 4.64 -14.98 11.71
CA GLY A 4 5.79 -14.13 11.43
C GLY A 4 5.49 -13.23 10.23
N ILE A 5 5.57 -11.89 10.40
CA ILE A 5 5.36 -10.91 9.32
C ILE A 5 6.67 -10.20 9.00
N THR A 6 7.04 -10.19 7.71
CA THR A 6 8.21 -9.45 7.22
C THR A 6 7.82 -8.46 6.14
N CYS A 7 8.24 -7.21 6.30
CA CYS A 7 7.99 -6.13 5.35
C CYS A 7 9.13 -5.11 5.35
N TYR A 8 9.12 -4.20 4.39
CA TYR A 8 9.94 -2.99 4.47
C TYR A 8 9.37 -2.05 5.53
N PRO A 9 10.12 -1.71 6.60
CA PRO A 9 9.63 -0.87 7.70
C PRO A 9 9.70 0.63 7.37
N VAL A 10 9.27 1.00 6.15
CA VAL A 10 9.36 2.37 5.62
C VAL A 10 8.00 3.01 5.47
N TYR A 11 7.99 4.34 5.43
CA TYR A 11 6.79 5.12 5.09
C TYR A 11 6.40 4.89 3.62
N GLY A 12 5.57 3.89 3.37
CA GLY A 12 5.10 3.52 2.03
C GLY A 12 3.95 2.55 2.10
N GLY A 13 3.18 2.44 1.01
CA GLY A 13 1.94 1.67 0.97
C GLY A 13 2.06 0.25 1.48
N SER A 14 3.05 -0.51 1.01
CA SER A 14 3.24 -1.92 1.41
C SER A 14 3.61 -2.10 2.89
N GLY A 15 4.47 -1.21 3.43
CA GLY A 15 4.84 -1.24 4.85
C GLY A 15 3.65 -0.91 5.76
N VAL A 16 2.81 0.05 5.34
CA VAL A 16 1.57 0.39 6.05
C VAL A 16 0.60 -0.80 6.03
N VAL A 17 0.37 -1.40 4.86
CA VAL A 17 -0.54 -2.56 4.73
C VAL A 17 -0.09 -3.72 5.61
N ALA A 18 1.20 -4.07 5.58
CA ALA A 18 1.73 -5.15 6.41
C ALA A 18 1.57 -4.88 7.91
N THR A 19 1.78 -3.63 8.33
CA THR A 19 1.65 -3.23 9.74
C THR A 19 0.19 -3.25 10.18
N GLU A 20 -0.72 -2.69 9.39
CA GLU A 20 -2.15 -2.69 9.69
C GLU A 20 -2.74 -4.11 9.66
N LEU A 21 -2.27 -4.98 8.74
CA LEU A 21 -2.64 -6.40 8.74
C LEU A 21 -2.24 -7.08 10.06
N GLY A 22 -0.99 -6.92 10.48
CA GLY A 22 -0.53 -7.52 11.73
C GLY A 22 -1.28 -6.98 12.95
N ARG A 23 -1.60 -5.69 12.98
CA ARG A 23 -2.41 -5.09 14.06
C ARG A 23 -3.83 -5.66 14.08
N ALA A 24 -4.47 -5.75 12.93
CA ALA A 24 -5.82 -6.29 12.83
C ALA A 24 -5.88 -7.77 13.21
N LEU A 25 -4.91 -8.59 12.78
CA LEU A 25 -4.78 -9.98 13.18
C LEU A 25 -4.56 -10.12 14.71
N ALA A 26 -3.73 -9.25 15.31
CA ALA A 26 -3.49 -9.27 16.75
C ALA A 26 -4.78 -8.97 17.55
N THR A 27 -5.59 -8.01 17.10
CA THR A 27 -6.91 -7.72 17.74
C THR A 27 -7.90 -8.88 17.61
N ARG A 28 -7.68 -9.80 16.67
CA ARG A 28 -8.48 -11.02 16.47
C ARG A 28 -7.91 -12.22 17.24
N GLY A 29 -6.88 -12.00 18.06
CA GLY A 29 -6.32 -13.02 18.97
C GLY A 29 -5.16 -13.82 18.38
N HIS A 30 -4.61 -13.41 17.24
CA HIS A 30 -3.37 -14.00 16.72
C HIS A 30 -2.15 -13.35 17.38
N GLU A 31 -1.08 -14.12 17.51
CA GLU A 31 0.22 -13.68 18.01
C GLU A 31 1.10 -13.30 16.80
N ILE A 32 1.53 -12.04 16.73
CA ILE A 32 2.19 -11.48 15.56
C ILE A 32 3.64 -11.14 15.86
N HIS A 33 4.55 -11.70 15.08
CA HIS A 33 5.99 -11.51 15.19
C HIS A 33 6.52 -10.75 13.99
N PHE A 34 6.71 -9.43 14.11
CA PHE A 34 7.35 -8.65 13.06
C PHE A 34 8.85 -8.90 13.03
N ILE A 35 9.37 -9.29 11.85
CA ILE A 35 10.79 -9.58 11.63
C ILE A 35 11.32 -8.60 10.58
N ALA A 36 12.03 -7.55 10.99
CA ALA A 36 12.51 -6.49 10.10
C ALA A 36 13.77 -5.79 10.67
N TYR A 37 14.48 -5.01 9.85
CA TYR A 37 15.70 -4.30 10.26
C TYR A 37 15.46 -3.05 11.11
N SER A 38 14.23 -2.58 11.20
CA SER A 38 13.80 -1.53 12.13
C SER A 38 12.31 -1.69 12.41
N LEU A 39 11.84 -1.01 13.46
CA LEU A 39 10.43 -1.06 13.85
C LEU A 39 9.54 -0.58 12.68
N PRO A 40 8.53 -1.37 12.25
CA PRO A 40 7.62 -0.99 11.19
C PRO A 40 6.90 0.33 11.48
N PHE A 41 6.70 1.12 10.42
CA PHE A 41 5.97 2.37 10.51
C PHE A 41 4.55 2.13 11.08
N ARG A 42 4.07 3.00 11.96
CA ARG A 42 2.81 2.87 12.73
C ARG A 42 2.81 1.81 13.85
N LEU A 43 3.90 1.10 14.08
CA LEU A 43 4.02 0.17 15.22
C LEU A 43 4.63 0.83 16.47
N SER A 44 4.47 2.14 16.64
CA SER A 44 5.12 2.92 17.71
C SER A 44 4.54 2.72 19.10
N LYS A 45 3.41 2.03 19.24
CA LYS A 45 2.75 1.75 20.53
C LYS A 45 2.88 0.27 20.86
N VAL A 46 3.16 -0.02 22.14
CA VAL A 46 3.06 -1.39 22.66
C VAL A 46 1.63 -1.85 22.46
N THR A 47 1.48 -2.96 21.73
CA THR A 47 0.20 -3.58 21.41
C THR A 47 0.25 -5.02 21.92
N GLU A 48 -0.80 -5.45 22.57
CA GLU A 48 -0.93 -6.85 23.02
C GLU A 48 -0.84 -7.79 21.81
N ASN A 49 -0.19 -8.94 22.00
CA ASN A 49 0.04 -9.96 20.97
C ASN A 49 0.90 -9.52 19.76
N ILE A 50 1.65 -8.43 19.88
CA ILE A 50 2.60 -8.00 18.83
C ILE A 50 4.02 -7.95 19.41
N TYR A 51 4.92 -8.65 18.73
CA TYR A 51 6.35 -8.77 19.06
C TYR A 51 7.18 -8.24 17.90
N PHE A 52 8.33 -7.64 18.21
CA PHE A 52 9.27 -7.16 17.20
C PHE A 52 10.63 -7.82 17.38
N HIS A 53 11.13 -8.38 16.29
CA HIS A 53 12.43 -9.06 16.21
C HIS A 53 13.31 -8.30 15.21
N GLU A 54 14.29 -7.59 15.74
CA GLU A 54 15.21 -6.82 14.90
C GLU A 54 16.19 -7.73 14.16
N VAL A 55 16.33 -7.47 12.86
CA VAL A 55 17.33 -8.11 11.99
C VAL A 55 18.58 -7.25 11.98
N SER A 56 19.58 -7.66 12.76
CA SER A 56 20.87 -7.00 12.78
C SER A 56 21.77 -7.55 11.69
N VAL A 57 22.36 -6.66 10.89
CA VAL A 57 23.33 -7.04 9.86
C VAL A 57 24.72 -6.66 10.29
N ASN A 58 25.54 -7.67 10.59
CA ASN A 58 26.93 -7.43 10.98
C ASN A 58 27.75 -6.91 9.79
N ARG A 59 28.46 -5.82 10.02
CA ARG A 59 29.46 -5.31 9.06
C ARG A 59 30.72 -6.16 9.21
N TYR A 60 31.07 -6.88 8.17
CA TYR A 60 32.32 -7.62 8.10
C TYR A 60 33.20 -7.02 7.00
N PRO A 61 34.50 -6.74 7.25
CA PRO A 61 35.35 -5.98 6.33
C PRO A 61 35.48 -6.55 4.91
N LEU A 62 35.22 -7.86 4.72
CA LEU A 62 35.24 -8.49 3.41
C LEU A 62 33.94 -8.38 2.63
N PHE A 63 32.87 -7.82 3.23
CA PHE A 63 31.61 -7.61 2.56
C PHE A 63 31.47 -6.14 2.13
N ASP A 64 31.65 -5.86 0.87
CA ASP A 64 31.39 -4.53 0.30
C ASP A 64 29.91 -4.16 0.50
N PHE A 65 29.01 -5.15 0.40
CA PHE A 65 27.58 -5.01 0.63
C PHE A 65 27.14 -5.94 1.78
N PRO A 66 26.54 -5.40 2.85
CA PRO A 66 26.02 -6.22 3.94
C PRO A 66 24.97 -7.21 3.43
N PRO A 67 25.09 -8.53 3.72
CA PRO A 67 24.19 -9.56 3.21
C PRO A 67 22.88 -9.62 3.99
N TYR A 68 22.02 -8.60 3.83
CA TYR A 68 20.75 -8.46 4.55
C TYR A 68 19.87 -9.71 4.43
N ALA A 69 19.71 -10.24 3.21
CA ALA A 69 18.86 -11.44 2.99
C ALA A 69 19.27 -12.63 3.81
N LEU A 70 20.58 -12.88 3.97
CA LEU A 70 21.08 -13.99 4.80
C LEU A 70 20.84 -13.75 6.30
N SER A 71 21.02 -12.50 6.76
CA SER A 71 20.73 -12.15 8.15
C SER A 71 19.24 -12.26 8.45
N LEU A 72 18.38 -11.87 7.50
CA LEU A 72 16.93 -12.00 7.59
C LEU A 72 16.53 -13.48 7.67
N THR A 73 17.06 -14.33 6.78
CA THR A 73 16.84 -15.78 6.80
C THR A 73 17.18 -16.38 8.17
N SER A 74 18.36 -16.08 8.69
CA SER A 74 18.80 -16.58 10.00
C SER A 74 17.87 -16.14 11.13
N LYS A 75 17.44 -14.86 11.11
CA LYS A 75 16.47 -14.35 12.09
C LYS A 75 15.11 -15.02 11.97
N MET A 76 14.61 -15.28 10.74
CA MET A 76 13.37 -16.03 10.53
C MET A 76 13.45 -17.44 11.10
N VAL A 77 14.56 -18.15 10.89
CA VAL A 77 14.79 -19.48 11.48
C VAL A 77 14.77 -19.41 13.01
N ASP A 78 15.48 -18.47 13.61
CA ASP A 78 15.52 -18.31 15.07
C ASP A 78 14.12 -18.03 15.64
N VAL A 79 13.41 -17.02 15.10
CA VAL A 79 12.08 -16.65 15.58
C VAL A 79 11.10 -17.80 15.40
N ALA A 80 11.14 -18.48 14.24
CA ALA A 80 10.28 -19.64 14.01
C ALA A 80 10.48 -20.75 15.03
N LYS A 81 11.72 -20.98 15.46
CA LYS A 81 12.05 -21.99 16.46
C LYS A 81 11.61 -21.60 17.87
N TYR A 82 11.98 -20.40 18.30
CA TYR A 82 11.77 -19.96 19.69
C TYR A 82 10.34 -19.56 20.00
N GLU A 83 9.66 -18.94 19.02
CA GLU A 83 8.28 -18.50 19.14
C GLU A 83 7.26 -19.51 18.57
N ALA A 84 7.74 -20.64 18.05
CA ALA A 84 6.91 -21.69 17.47
C ALA A 84 5.90 -21.17 16.44
N LEU A 85 6.39 -20.44 15.43
CA LEU A 85 5.54 -19.89 14.38
C LEU A 85 4.79 -20.97 13.60
N ASP A 86 3.52 -20.70 13.29
CA ASP A 86 2.68 -21.54 12.45
C ASP A 86 2.87 -21.22 10.96
N LEU A 87 3.26 -19.97 10.63
CA LEU A 87 3.34 -19.46 9.26
C LEU A 87 4.27 -18.24 9.19
N LEU A 88 4.97 -18.08 8.05
CA LEU A 88 5.61 -16.83 7.66
C LEU A 88 4.77 -16.14 6.58
N HIS A 89 4.37 -14.88 6.81
CA HIS A 89 3.79 -14.02 5.80
C HIS A 89 4.78 -12.90 5.44
N VAL A 90 5.22 -12.88 4.20
CA VAL A 90 6.20 -11.93 3.72
C VAL A 90 5.63 -11.05 2.62
N HIS A 91 5.97 -9.78 2.68
CA HIS A 91 5.57 -8.78 1.70
C HIS A 91 6.75 -8.50 0.76
N TYR A 92 6.54 -8.66 -0.54
CA TYR A 92 7.52 -8.65 -1.64
C TYR A 92 8.19 -9.99 -1.94
N ALA A 93 8.30 -10.29 -3.24
CA ALA A 93 9.02 -11.45 -3.75
C ALA A 93 10.50 -11.43 -3.36
N ILE A 94 11.15 -10.27 -3.45
CA ILE A 94 12.55 -10.08 -3.06
C ILE A 94 12.72 -8.87 -2.11
N PRO A 95 13.60 -8.96 -1.12
CA PRO A 95 14.35 -10.13 -0.69
C PRO A 95 13.56 -11.04 0.25
N HIS A 96 12.30 -10.67 0.60
CA HIS A 96 11.59 -11.24 1.74
C HIS A 96 11.13 -12.68 1.45
N ALA A 97 10.48 -12.96 0.30
CA ALA A 97 10.08 -14.33 -0.03
C ALA A 97 11.29 -15.23 -0.23
N THR A 98 12.36 -14.76 -0.90
CA THR A 98 13.60 -15.51 -1.04
C THR A 98 14.17 -15.93 0.31
N SER A 99 14.20 -15.00 1.28
CA SER A 99 14.69 -15.26 2.64
C SER A 99 13.79 -16.23 3.39
N ALA A 100 12.47 -16.13 3.24
CA ALA A 100 11.50 -16.99 3.90
C ALA A 100 11.53 -18.43 3.36
N VAL A 101 11.62 -18.60 2.03
CA VAL A 101 11.78 -19.91 1.38
C VAL A 101 13.06 -20.60 1.87
N LEU A 102 14.18 -19.87 1.91
CA LEU A 102 15.43 -20.42 2.43
C LEU A 102 15.32 -20.76 3.93
N ALA A 103 14.62 -19.97 4.73
CA ALA A 103 14.39 -20.27 6.15
C ALA A 103 13.53 -21.53 6.32
N ARG A 104 12.46 -21.69 5.53
CA ARG A 104 11.67 -22.93 5.48
C ARG A 104 12.52 -24.13 5.14
N ASP A 105 13.32 -24.06 4.07
CA ASP A 105 14.17 -25.16 3.62
C ASP A 105 15.21 -25.59 4.68
N ILE A 106 15.71 -24.65 5.50
CA ILE A 106 16.57 -24.94 6.65
C ILE A 106 15.78 -25.68 7.73
N LEU A 107 14.57 -25.23 8.06
CA LEU A 107 13.73 -25.81 9.10
C LEU A 107 13.21 -27.21 8.71
N GLU A 108 12.93 -27.46 7.45
CA GLU A 108 12.51 -28.77 6.95
C GLU A 108 13.56 -29.84 7.19
N LYS A 109 14.87 -29.52 7.12
CA LYS A 109 15.94 -30.44 7.46
C LYS A 109 15.98 -30.84 8.95
N GLU A 110 15.33 -30.00 9.79
CA GLU A 110 15.13 -30.27 11.20
C GLU A 110 13.74 -30.88 11.50
N SER A 111 13.03 -31.34 10.45
CA SER A 111 11.69 -31.94 10.53
C SER A 111 10.62 -30.95 11.04
N ARG A 112 10.79 -29.66 10.77
CA ARG A 112 9.86 -28.61 11.15
C ARG A 112 9.23 -27.99 9.91
N SER A 113 7.90 -28.00 9.83
CA SER A 113 7.15 -27.33 8.79
C SER A 113 6.95 -25.86 9.11
N LEU A 114 7.11 -24.97 8.11
CA LEU A 114 6.85 -23.55 8.24
C LEU A 114 6.34 -23.02 6.88
N PRO A 115 5.02 -23.02 6.65
CA PRO A 115 4.47 -22.48 5.41
C PRO A 115 4.83 -21.01 5.17
N VAL A 116 5.05 -20.65 3.91
CA VAL A 116 5.38 -19.30 3.47
C VAL A 116 4.27 -18.76 2.59
N VAL A 117 3.66 -17.64 3.02
CA VAL A 117 2.75 -16.84 2.21
C VAL A 117 3.46 -15.58 1.75
N THR A 118 3.37 -15.25 0.46
CA THR A 118 3.98 -14.06 -0.15
C THR A 118 2.92 -13.15 -0.72
N THR A 119 2.88 -11.88 -0.28
CA THR A 119 2.04 -10.83 -0.89
C THR A 119 2.86 -9.96 -1.81
N LEU A 120 2.44 -9.87 -3.07
CA LEU A 120 3.02 -9.02 -4.12
C LEU A 120 2.41 -7.62 -4.04
N HIS A 121 3.27 -6.57 -4.15
CA HIS A 121 2.85 -5.17 -4.00
C HIS A 121 3.05 -4.30 -5.25
N GLY A 122 3.76 -4.78 -6.25
CA GLY A 122 3.92 -4.13 -7.55
C GLY A 122 5.35 -3.74 -7.87
N THR A 123 6.08 -3.00 -7.04
CA THR A 123 7.47 -2.61 -7.32
C THR A 123 8.39 -3.83 -7.55
N ASP A 124 8.14 -4.90 -6.83
CA ASP A 124 8.81 -6.20 -6.96
C ASP A 124 8.50 -6.90 -8.28
N ILE A 125 7.42 -6.55 -8.94
CA ILE A 125 6.96 -7.15 -10.20
C ILE A 125 7.25 -6.22 -11.38
N THR A 126 6.77 -4.98 -11.32
CA THR A 126 6.74 -4.06 -12.48
C THR A 126 8.04 -3.28 -12.69
N ILE A 127 8.90 -3.18 -11.69
CA ILE A 127 10.11 -2.34 -11.75
C ILE A 127 11.37 -3.17 -11.45
N VAL A 128 11.53 -3.57 -10.17
CA VAL A 128 12.76 -4.23 -9.72
C VAL A 128 12.83 -5.67 -10.21
N GLY A 129 11.72 -6.38 -10.19
CA GLY A 129 11.65 -7.79 -10.55
C GLY A 129 11.94 -8.08 -12.02
N GLN A 130 11.73 -7.11 -12.91
CA GLN A 130 12.02 -7.26 -14.35
C GLN A 130 13.49 -7.02 -14.70
N ASP A 131 14.31 -6.50 -13.76
CA ASP A 131 15.75 -6.41 -13.98
C ASP A 131 16.36 -7.82 -14.06
N ALA A 132 17.19 -8.05 -15.09
CA ALA A 132 17.81 -9.35 -15.34
C ALA A 132 18.64 -9.88 -14.15
N SER A 133 19.12 -8.98 -13.28
CA SER A 133 19.85 -9.34 -12.06
C SER A 133 18.96 -9.97 -10.99
N TYR A 134 17.65 -9.74 -11.03
CA TYR A 134 16.69 -10.19 -10.00
C TYR A 134 15.63 -11.15 -10.53
N SER A 135 15.27 -11.05 -11.82
CA SER A 135 14.17 -11.79 -12.42
C SER A 135 14.19 -13.30 -12.14
N PRO A 136 15.33 -14.03 -12.25
CA PRO A 136 15.34 -15.45 -11.94
C PRO A 136 15.03 -15.76 -10.47
N VAL A 137 15.46 -14.87 -9.55
CA VAL A 137 15.23 -15.05 -8.11
C VAL A 137 13.78 -14.70 -7.76
N VAL A 138 13.19 -13.68 -8.39
CA VAL A 138 11.77 -13.34 -8.25
C VAL A 138 10.90 -14.50 -8.70
N ASN A 139 11.16 -15.01 -9.91
CA ASN A 139 10.43 -16.16 -10.47
C ASN A 139 10.50 -17.38 -9.54
N TYR A 140 11.70 -17.73 -9.09
CA TYR A 140 11.89 -18.83 -8.13
C TYR A 140 11.15 -18.59 -6.81
N SER A 141 11.28 -17.41 -6.22
CA SER A 141 10.71 -17.11 -4.90
C SER A 141 9.18 -17.15 -4.89
N ILE A 142 8.55 -16.68 -5.97
CA ILE A 142 7.10 -16.75 -6.13
C ILE A 142 6.65 -18.21 -6.25
N ASN A 143 7.27 -18.99 -7.16
CA ASN A 143 6.91 -20.39 -7.39
C ASN A 143 7.22 -21.30 -6.17
N ALA A 144 8.19 -20.93 -5.36
CA ALA A 144 8.56 -21.69 -4.16
C ALA A 144 7.72 -21.30 -2.93
N SER A 145 6.88 -20.28 -2.98
CA SER A 145 5.97 -19.92 -1.89
C SER A 145 4.79 -20.90 -1.80
N ASP A 146 4.38 -21.27 -0.58
CA ASP A 146 3.24 -22.17 -0.35
C ASP A 146 1.90 -21.50 -0.67
N GLY A 147 1.84 -20.19 -0.53
CA GLY A 147 0.73 -19.35 -0.94
C GLY A 147 1.22 -18.02 -1.50
N VAL A 148 0.53 -17.53 -2.55
CA VAL A 148 0.86 -16.23 -3.17
C VAL A 148 -0.40 -15.38 -3.26
N THR A 149 -0.30 -14.11 -2.86
CA THR A 149 -1.37 -13.14 -3.04
C THR A 149 -0.90 -11.92 -3.82
N ALA A 150 -1.82 -11.28 -4.54
CA ALA A 150 -1.62 -9.99 -5.18
C ALA A 150 -2.69 -9.00 -4.71
N VAL A 151 -2.33 -7.71 -4.66
CA VAL A 151 -3.22 -6.65 -4.15
C VAL A 151 -4.29 -6.20 -5.15
N SER A 152 -4.25 -6.69 -6.40
CA SER A 152 -5.23 -6.40 -7.45
C SER A 152 -5.20 -7.48 -8.54
N ASN A 153 -6.25 -7.58 -9.34
CA ASN A 153 -6.27 -8.42 -10.54
C ASN A 153 -5.23 -7.96 -11.56
N PHE A 154 -5.06 -6.65 -11.71
CA PHE A 154 -4.02 -6.06 -12.54
C PHE A 154 -2.65 -6.61 -12.14
N LEU A 155 -2.26 -6.53 -10.88
CA LEU A 155 -0.94 -7.00 -10.45
C LEU A 155 -0.78 -8.52 -10.61
N ARG A 156 -1.84 -9.29 -10.36
CA ARG A 156 -1.83 -10.73 -10.64
C ARG A 156 -1.54 -11.01 -12.11
N GLN A 157 -2.22 -10.32 -13.02
CA GLN A 157 -2.03 -10.51 -14.46
C GLN A 157 -0.62 -10.06 -14.88
N GLU A 158 -0.16 -8.89 -14.47
CA GLU A 158 1.20 -8.41 -14.71
C GLU A 158 2.27 -9.41 -14.22
N THR A 159 1.99 -10.11 -13.12
CA THR A 159 2.91 -11.13 -12.59
C THR A 159 2.99 -12.33 -13.52
N TYR A 160 1.85 -12.83 -14.02
CA TYR A 160 1.83 -13.95 -14.99
C TYR A 160 2.42 -13.55 -16.33
N ASP A 161 2.25 -12.30 -16.76
CA ASP A 161 2.77 -11.83 -18.06
C ASP A 161 4.29 -11.59 -18.02
N ALA A 162 4.83 -11.21 -16.84
CA ALA A 162 6.23 -10.88 -16.68
C ALA A 162 7.12 -12.08 -16.29
N PHE A 163 6.55 -13.13 -15.68
CA PHE A 163 7.27 -14.26 -15.13
C PHE A 163 6.60 -15.59 -15.45
N ASP A 164 7.39 -16.65 -15.47
CA ASP A 164 6.91 -18.03 -15.64
C ASP A 164 6.41 -18.58 -14.29
N ILE A 165 5.18 -18.18 -13.91
CA ILE A 165 4.57 -18.52 -12.62
C ILE A 165 3.59 -19.67 -12.80
N GLU A 166 3.86 -20.77 -12.11
CA GLU A 166 3.05 -22.01 -12.15
C GLU A 166 2.04 -22.08 -10.98
N VAL A 167 2.29 -21.34 -9.88
CA VAL A 167 1.43 -21.36 -8.70
C VAL A 167 0.24 -20.40 -8.83
N PRO A 168 -0.91 -20.73 -8.25
CA PRO A 168 -2.06 -19.83 -8.26
C PRO A 168 -1.80 -18.60 -7.41
N ILE A 169 -2.12 -17.42 -7.93
CA ILE A 169 -2.06 -16.13 -7.20
C ILE A 169 -3.49 -15.74 -6.81
N LYS A 170 -3.78 -15.73 -5.51
CA LYS A 170 -5.06 -15.26 -4.97
C LYS A 170 -5.05 -13.73 -4.89
N VAL A 171 -6.11 -13.08 -5.38
CA VAL A 171 -6.26 -11.64 -5.19
C VAL A 171 -6.90 -11.39 -3.83
N ILE A 172 -6.16 -10.69 -2.95
CA ILE A 172 -6.66 -10.13 -1.70
C ILE A 172 -6.29 -8.65 -1.73
N PRO A 173 -7.25 -7.75 -1.92
CA PRO A 173 -6.95 -6.34 -2.10
C PRO A 173 -6.38 -5.71 -0.82
N ASN A 174 -5.71 -4.57 -0.98
CA ASN A 174 -5.40 -3.74 0.16
C ASN A 174 -6.69 -3.26 0.82
N PHE A 175 -6.59 -2.89 2.08
CA PHE A 175 -7.72 -2.53 2.91
C PHE A 175 -7.43 -1.26 3.72
N ILE A 176 -8.47 -0.77 4.36
CA ILE A 176 -8.41 0.43 5.19
C ILE A 176 -9.28 0.26 6.44
N ASP A 177 -8.81 0.79 7.56
CA ASP A 177 -9.63 0.95 8.77
C ASP A 177 -10.66 2.07 8.52
N THR A 178 -11.88 1.68 8.18
CA THR A 178 -12.94 2.61 7.83
C THR A 178 -13.49 3.37 9.04
N GLU A 179 -13.23 2.94 10.26
CA GLU A 179 -13.56 3.71 11.48
C GLU A 179 -12.51 4.80 11.73
N HIS A 180 -11.25 4.53 11.43
CA HIS A 180 -10.18 5.51 11.49
C HIS A 180 -10.28 6.50 10.32
N PHE A 181 -10.40 5.99 9.08
CA PHE A 181 -10.58 6.81 7.89
C PHE A 181 -12.06 7.10 7.64
N ARG A 182 -12.53 8.16 8.21
CA ARG A 182 -13.87 8.70 8.03
C ARG A 182 -13.83 10.23 8.02
N ARG A 183 -14.83 10.86 7.48
CA ARG A 183 -14.94 12.32 7.48
C ARG A 183 -15.10 12.81 8.92
N LEU A 184 -14.20 13.68 9.35
CA LEU A 184 -14.23 14.33 10.65
C LEU A 184 -14.74 15.77 10.49
N GLU A 185 -15.48 16.28 11.46
CA GLU A 185 -15.82 17.69 11.52
C GLU A 185 -14.59 18.52 11.86
N LYS A 186 -13.96 19.12 10.87
CA LYS A 186 -12.71 19.87 10.97
C LYS A 186 -12.87 21.32 10.43
N GLU A 187 -14.02 21.95 10.64
CA GLU A 187 -14.29 23.30 10.16
C GLU A 187 -13.24 24.32 10.61
N HIS A 188 -12.77 24.22 11.82
CA HIS A 188 -11.68 25.09 12.33
C HIS A 188 -10.37 24.85 11.54
N PHE A 189 -10.04 23.62 11.22
CA PHE A 189 -8.84 23.30 10.42
C PHE A 189 -9.01 23.77 8.98
N ARG A 190 -10.23 23.60 8.37
CA ARG A 190 -10.54 24.09 7.05
C ARG A 190 -10.40 25.61 6.96
N SER A 191 -10.94 26.37 7.94
CA SER A 191 -10.87 27.83 7.98
C SER A 191 -9.45 28.37 8.15
N ALA A 192 -8.55 27.61 8.79
CA ALA A 192 -7.13 27.97 8.90
C ALA A 192 -6.34 27.76 7.59
N ILE A 193 -6.88 26.97 6.66
CA ILE A 193 -6.19 26.61 5.40
C ILE A 193 -6.74 27.39 4.21
N CYS A 194 -8.05 27.58 4.12
CA CYS A 194 -8.73 28.18 2.98
C CYS A 194 -9.80 29.19 3.38
N ALA A 195 -10.07 30.13 2.49
CA ALA A 195 -11.14 31.12 2.65
C ALA A 195 -12.54 30.46 2.59
N PRO A 196 -13.58 31.09 3.16
CA PRO A 196 -14.95 30.60 3.03
C PRO A 196 -15.34 30.42 1.56
N GLY A 197 -15.96 29.27 1.24
CA GLY A 197 -16.39 28.93 -0.13
C GLY A 197 -15.26 28.48 -1.07
N GLN A 198 -14.01 28.51 -0.65
CA GLN A 198 -12.90 28.02 -1.45
C GLN A 198 -12.89 26.48 -1.47
N LYS A 199 -12.75 25.86 -2.65
CA LYS A 199 -12.68 24.41 -2.83
C LYS A 199 -11.27 23.92 -2.46
N VAL A 200 -11.17 22.70 -1.91
CA VAL A 200 -9.90 22.07 -1.50
C VAL A 200 -9.65 20.83 -2.34
N VAL A 201 -8.59 20.86 -3.14
CA VAL A 201 -8.07 19.71 -3.90
C VAL A 201 -6.88 19.12 -3.14
N VAL A 202 -6.86 17.82 -2.94
CA VAL A 202 -5.78 17.12 -2.22
C VAL A 202 -5.08 16.12 -3.11
N HIS A 203 -3.77 16.04 -2.99
CA HIS A 203 -2.93 14.98 -3.54
C HIS A 203 -2.04 14.41 -2.44
N VAL A 204 -1.93 13.08 -2.38
CA VAL A 204 -1.08 12.37 -1.40
C VAL A 204 -0.18 11.40 -2.12
N SER A 205 1.14 11.57 -2.05
CA SER A 205 2.11 10.62 -2.60
C SER A 205 3.53 10.82 -2.05
N ASN A 206 4.46 9.96 -2.47
CA ASN A 206 5.88 10.05 -2.14
C ASN A 206 6.70 10.87 -3.16
N PHE A 207 6.10 11.70 -3.97
CA PHE A 207 6.69 12.61 -4.97
C PHE A 207 7.83 11.99 -5.80
N ARG A 208 7.68 10.72 -6.18
CA ARG A 208 8.55 10.07 -7.16
C ARG A 208 8.04 10.35 -8.56
N ARG A 209 8.94 10.28 -9.55
CA ARG A 209 8.63 10.54 -10.96
C ARG A 209 7.37 9.82 -11.46
N VAL A 210 7.16 8.56 -11.06
CA VAL A 210 5.97 7.79 -11.43
C VAL A 210 4.65 8.42 -10.94
N LYS A 211 4.69 9.28 -9.92
CA LYS A 211 3.49 9.96 -9.38
C LYS A 211 3.07 11.19 -10.18
N ASN A 212 3.90 11.68 -11.09
CA ASN A 212 3.62 12.81 -12.00
C ASN A 212 3.02 14.03 -11.28
N VAL A 213 3.56 14.42 -10.13
CA VAL A 213 3.01 15.50 -9.30
C VAL A 213 2.99 16.85 -10.04
N SER A 214 3.84 17.04 -11.04
CA SER A 214 3.78 18.19 -11.95
C SER A 214 2.44 18.26 -12.71
N HIS A 215 1.91 17.12 -13.17
CA HIS A 215 0.59 17.09 -13.83
C HIS A 215 -0.55 17.49 -12.86
N VAL A 216 -0.46 17.13 -11.57
CA VAL A 216 -1.41 17.60 -10.54
C VAL A 216 -1.43 19.12 -10.50
N VAL A 217 -0.25 19.75 -10.54
CA VAL A 217 -0.11 21.22 -10.53
C VAL A 217 -0.65 21.85 -11.82
N GLU A 218 -0.38 21.25 -12.97
CA GLU A 218 -0.88 21.72 -14.27
C GLU A 218 -2.41 21.61 -14.37
N VAL A 219 -3.00 20.50 -13.92
CA VAL A 219 -4.45 20.32 -13.81
C VAL A 219 -5.05 21.39 -12.89
N PHE A 220 -4.44 21.59 -11.72
CA PHE A 220 -4.90 22.58 -10.77
C PHE A 220 -4.80 24.02 -11.32
N HIS A 221 -3.75 24.33 -12.07
CA HIS A 221 -3.62 25.61 -12.75
C HIS A 221 -4.80 25.85 -13.71
N ARG A 222 -5.22 24.84 -14.50
CA ARG A 222 -6.41 24.96 -15.37
C ARG A 222 -7.70 25.17 -14.59
N ILE A 223 -7.87 24.50 -13.43
CA ILE A 223 -9.02 24.74 -12.55
C ILE A 223 -9.10 26.22 -12.14
N LEU A 224 -7.96 26.83 -11.80
CA LEU A 224 -7.91 28.26 -11.46
C LEU A 224 -8.19 29.18 -12.66
N GLN A 225 -7.74 28.79 -13.87
CA GLN A 225 -8.02 29.57 -15.11
C GLN A 225 -9.50 29.61 -15.45
N GLU A 226 -10.29 28.60 -15.08
CA GLU A 226 -11.74 28.59 -15.21
C GLU A 226 -12.46 29.42 -14.12
N GLY A 227 -11.71 30.18 -13.31
CA GLY A 227 -12.25 31.08 -12.29
C GLY A 227 -12.70 30.39 -11.00
N ILE A 228 -12.43 29.12 -10.82
CA ILE A 228 -12.79 28.38 -9.59
C ILE A 228 -11.84 28.79 -8.47
N SER A 229 -12.40 29.33 -7.38
CA SER A 229 -11.61 29.61 -6.18
C SER A 229 -11.26 28.30 -5.48
N ALA A 230 -10.01 27.89 -5.56
CA ALA A 230 -9.55 26.61 -5.01
C ALA A 230 -8.18 26.70 -4.33
N LYS A 231 -7.88 25.74 -3.49
CA LYS A 231 -6.59 25.50 -2.84
C LYS A 231 -6.12 24.08 -3.14
N LEU A 232 -4.86 23.93 -3.51
CA LEU A 232 -4.23 22.61 -3.66
C LEU A 232 -3.37 22.28 -2.44
N LEU A 233 -3.62 21.14 -1.81
CA LEU A 233 -2.81 20.61 -0.73
C LEU A 233 -2.00 19.41 -1.24
N LEU A 234 -0.69 19.55 -1.25
CA LEU A 234 0.26 18.52 -1.64
C LEU A 234 0.85 17.88 -0.38
N VAL A 235 0.44 16.63 -0.12
CA VAL A 235 0.84 15.85 1.05
C VAL A 235 1.86 14.81 0.64
N GLY A 236 2.97 14.78 1.34
CA GLY A 236 4.09 13.90 1.08
C GLY A 236 5.37 14.63 0.74
N ASP A 237 6.38 13.87 0.37
CA ASP A 237 7.72 14.37 0.07
C ASP A 237 8.47 13.38 -0.83
N GLY A 238 9.44 13.87 -1.58
CA GLY A 238 10.25 13.02 -2.44
C GLY A 238 11.10 13.77 -3.45
N PRO A 239 11.79 13.05 -4.35
CA PRO A 239 12.79 13.63 -5.26
C PRO A 239 12.26 14.77 -6.14
N ASP A 240 10.97 14.70 -6.55
CA ASP A 240 10.40 15.69 -7.47
C ASP A 240 9.90 16.96 -6.80
N ARG A 241 9.96 17.06 -5.46
CA ARG A 241 9.41 18.18 -4.72
C ARG A 241 9.92 19.55 -5.21
N SER A 242 11.22 19.69 -5.36
CA SER A 242 11.82 20.97 -5.78
C SER A 242 11.35 21.41 -7.18
N ASN A 243 11.20 20.45 -8.11
CA ASN A 243 10.70 20.71 -9.45
C ASN A 243 9.23 21.16 -9.41
N VAL A 244 8.42 20.52 -8.57
CA VAL A 244 7.00 20.88 -8.40
C VAL A 244 6.83 22.26 -7.75
N GLU A 245 7.66 22.59 -6.75
CA GLU A 245 7.68 23.93 -6.15
C GLU A 245 8.07 25.01 -7.18
N GLN A 246 9.07 24.73 -8.03
CA GLN A 246 9.45 25.65 -9.11
C GLN A 246 8.32 25.83 -10.11
N LEU A 247 7.67 24.75 -10.55
CA LEU A 247 6.54 24.82 -11.47
C LEU A 247 5.39 25.70 -10.91
N THR A 248 5.09 25.61 -9.62
CA THR A 248 4.05 26.48 -9.01
C THR A 248 4.40 27.97 -9.10
N ARG A 249 5.68 28.33 -9.00
CA ARG A 249 6.19 29.70 -9.17
C ARG A 249 6.10 30.15 -10.61
N ASP A 250 6.53 29.32 -11.55
CA ASP A 250 6.52 29.63 -12.99
C ASP A 250 5.11 29.84 -13.52
N LEU A 251 4.11 29.11 -12.97
CA LEU A 251 2.70 29.28 -13.27
C LEU A 251 2.02 30.41 -12.47
N GLY A 252 2.72 31.05 -11.54
CA GLY A 252 2.19 32.14 -10.71
C GLY A 252 1.14 31.72 -9.68
N ILE A 253 1.02 30.44 -9.37
CA ILE A 253 -0.04 29.88 -8.48
C ILE A 253 0.48 29.47 -7.08
N GLN A 254 1.70 29.80 -6.72
CA GLN A 254 2.34 29.40 -5.46
C GLN A 254 1.54 29.78 -4.20
N ARG A 255 0.69 30.83 -4.27
CA ARG A 255 -0.19 31.23 -3.15
C ARG A 255 -1.42 30.32 -3.00
N ALA A 256 -1.81 29.63 -4.07
CA ALA A 256 -2.93 28.69 -4.09
C ALA A 256 -2.51 27.24 -3.79
N VAL A 257 -1.21 26.94 -3.78
CA VAL A 257 -0.66 25.60 -3.50
C VAL A 257 0.03 25.57 -2.13
N ARG A 258 -0.22 24.53 -1.35
CA ARG A 258 0.40 24.34 -0.04
C ARG A 258 1.07 22.97 0.03
N PHE A 259 2.37 22.96 0.27
CA PHE A 259 3.16 21.75 0.52
C PHE A 259 3.14 21.45 2.01
N LEU A 260 2.56 20.31 2.40
CA LEU A 260 2.39 19.94 3.80
C LEU A 260 3.48 18.98 4.31
N GLY A 261 4.34 18.46 3.40
CA GLY A 261 5.30 17.43 3.78
C GLY A 261 4.60 16.11 4.11
N LYS A 262 5.34 15.20 4.74
CA LYS A 262 4.78 13.92 5.21
C LYS A 262 3.87 14.18 6.41
N GLN A 263 2.65 13.71 6.33
CA GLN A 263 1.64 13.83 7.39
C GLN A 263 1.16 12.43 7.81
N ASP A 264 0.97 12.29 9.10
CA ASP A 264 0.28 11.16 9.72
C ASP A 264 -0.35 11.67 11.03
N PRO A 265 -1.66 11.65 11.15
CA PRO A 265 -2.67 11.04 10.29
C PRO A 265 -3.08 11.94 9.10
N VAL A 266 -3.22 11.32 7.91
CA VAL A 266 -3.64 12.03 6.69
C VAL A 266 -5.16 12.26 6.64
N GLN A 267 -5.95 11.51 7.41
CA GLN A 267 -7.42 11.61 7.40
C GLN A 267 -7.93 13.00 7.81
N GLU A 268 -7.22 13.75 8.64
CA GLU A 268 -7.62 15.12 8.98
C GLU A 268 -7.60 16.04 7.77
N ILE A 269 -6.59 15.85 6.89
CA ILE A 269 -6.46 16.61 5.64
C ILE A 269 -7.51 16.15 4.64
N LEU A 270 -7.75 14.85 4.52
CA LEU A 270 -8.78 14.29 3.65
C LEU A 270 -10.19 14.73 4.09
N SER A 271 -10.42 14.88 5.40
CA SER A 271 -11.73 15.33 5.92
C SER A 271 -12.15 16.74 5.47
N ILE A 272 -11.20 17.59 5.11
CA ILE A 272 -11.49 18.94 4.60
C ILE A 272 -11.45 19.03 3.06
N ALA A 273 -11.13 17.94 2.38
CA ALA A 273 -11.01 17.89 0.94
C ALA A 273 -12.39 17.88 0.25
N ASP A 274 -12.47 18.56 -0.88
CA ASP A 274 -13.61 18.49 -1.79
C ASP A 274 -13.32 17.54 -2.97
N LEU A 275 -12.03 17.30 -3.27
CA LEU A 275 -11.60 16.42 -4.36
C LEU A 275 -10.22 15.86 -4.08
N PHE A 276 -10.01 14.58 -4.41
CA PHE A 276 -8.72 13.95 -4.45
C PHE A 276 -8.24 13.78 -5.90
N LEU A 277 -7.00 14.16 -6.19
CA LEU A 277 -6.44 14.13 -7.55
C LEU A 277 -5.17 13.30 -7.59
N LEU A 278 -5.12 12.28 -8.48
CA LEU A 278 -3.98 11.39 -8.66
C LEU A 278 -3.65 11.18 -10.14
N THR A 279 -2.47 11.63 -10.57
CA THR A 279 -2.02 11.59 -11.97
C THR A 279 -0.89 10.58 -12.19
N SER A 280 -0.82 9.54 -11.36
CA SER A 280 0.25 8.53 -11.38
C SER A 280 0.36 7.82 -12.72
N GLY A 281 1.60 7.52 -13.14
CA GLY A 281 1.88 6.72 -14.34
C GLY A 281 1.73 5.21 -14.13
N SER A 282 1.77 4.75 -12.88
CA SER A 282 1.53 3.34 -12.51
C SER A 282 1.12 3.26 -11.06
N GLU A 283 0.14 2.42 -10.76
CA GLU A 283 -0.34 2.06 -9.44
C GLU A 283 -0.74 0.59 -9.40
N SER A 284 -0.28 -0.13 -8.41
CA SER A 284 -0.68 -1.54 -8.26
C SER A 284 -2.07 -1.70 -7.67
N PHE A 285 -2.54 -0.70 -6.91
CA PHE A 285 -3.85 -0.69 -6.26
C PHE A 285 -4.42 0.72 -6.10
N GLY A 286 -3.74 1.59 -5.34
CA GLY A 286 -4.21 2.95 -5.04
C GLY A 286 -4.69 3.15 -3.60
N LEU A 287 -3.81 3.00 -2.61
CA LEU A 287 -4.16 3.23 -1.20
C LEU A 287 -4.60 4.68 -0.94
N ALA A 288 -3.90 5.67 -1.48
CA ALA A 288 -4.23 7.07 -1.23
C ALA A 288 -5.62 7.48 -1.75
N PRO A 289 -6.05 7.13 -2.97
CA PRO A 289 -7.44 7.33 -3.37
C PRO A 289 -8.43 6.50 -2.53
N LEU A 290 -8.10 5.28 -2.08
CA LEU A 290 -8.96 4.53 -1.17
C LEU A 290 -9.13 5.26 0.18
N GLU A 291 -8.06 5.82 0.75
CA GLU A 291 -8.10 6.64 1.96
C GLU A 291 -9.01 7.87 1.78
N ALA A 292 -8.95 8.51 0.60
CA ALA A 292 -9.83 9.60 0.25
C ALA A 292 -11.30 9.16 0.13
N MET A 293 -11.56 8.06 -0.58
CA MET A 293 -12.91 7.49 -0.73
C MET A 293 -13.51 7.12 0.64
N ALA A 294 -12.73 6.51 1.52
CA ALA A 294 -13.16 6.18 2.88
C ALA A 294 -13.54 7.43 3.70
N CYS A 295 -12.90 8.58 3.44
CA CYS A 295 -13.28 9.87 4.01
C CYS A 295 -14.45 10.56 3.26
N GLY A 296 -15.10 9.90 2.30
CA GLY A 296 -16.16 10.48 1.50
C GLY A 296 -15.69 11.61 0.58
N VAL A 297 -14.51 11.46 -0.01
CA VAL A 297 -13.94 12.42 -0.95
C VAL A 297 -13.98 11.84 -2.36
N PRO A 298 -14.64 12.51 -3.33
CA PRO A 298 -14.60 12.12 -4.73
C PRO A 298 -13.18 12.09 -5.28
N VAL A 299 -12.88 11.14 -6.18
CA VAL A 299 -11.53 10.94 -6.72
C VAL A 299 -11.48 11.19 -8.24
N VAL A 300 -10.39 11.79 -8.71
CA VAL A 300 -10.06 11.86 -10.15
C VAL A 300 -8.67 11.26 -10.30
N CYS A 301 -8.57 10.14 -11.00
CA CYS A 301 -7.37 9.33 -11.09
C CYS A 301 -6.98 9.05 -12.55
N SER A 302 -5.71 8.71 -12.77
CA SER A 302 -5.27 8.14 -14.05
C SER A 302 -5.95 6.78 -14.28
N ASP A 303 -6.25 6.49 -15.53
CA ASP A 303 -6.68 5.16 -15.98
C ASP A 303 -5.44 4.27 -16.18
N VAL A 304 -4.86 3.77 -15.08
CA VAL A 304 -3.66 2.94 -15.10
C VAL A 304 -3.65 1.91 -13.96
N GLY A 305 -3.09 0.76 -14.25
CA GLY A 305 -2.81 -0.27 -13.25
C GLY A 305 -4.06 -0.79 -12.53
N GLY A 306 -3.99 -0.84 -11.21
CA GLY A 306 -5.10 -1.25 -10.36
C GLY A 306 -6.11 -0.14 -10.02
N LEU A 307 -5.92 1.10 -10.50
CA LEU A 307 -6.87 2.20 -10.24
C LEU A 307 -8.25 1.97 -10.85
N PRO A 308 -8.40 1.40 -12.05
CA PRO A 308 -9.71 1.01 -12.58
C PRO A 308 -10.49 0.10 -11.63
N GLU A 309 -9.86 -0.89 -11.02
CA GLU A 309 -10.52 -1.80 -10.08
C GLU A 309 -11.10 -1.09 -8.85
N LEU A 310 -10.47 0.01 -8.45
CA LEU A 310 -10.92 0.82 -7.32
C LEU A 310 -12.03 1.82 -7.70
N VAL A 311 -11.95 2.42 -8.90
CA VAL A 311 -12.79 3.55 -9.29
C VAL A 311 -13.96 3.13 -10.16
N GLU A 312 -13.77 2.17 -11.09
CA GLU A 312 -14.86 1.65 -11.93
C GLU A 312 -15.91 0.93 -11.08
N GLY A 313 -17.17 1.24 -11.35
CA GLY A 313 -18.29 0.66 -10.60
C GLY A 313 -18.52 1.22 -9.20
N SER A 314 -17.62 2.09 -8.72
CA SER A 314 -17.79 2.78 -7.42
C SER A 314 -18.69 4.02 -7.50
N GLU A 315 -18.84 4.60 -8.70
CA GLU A 315 -19.49 5.90 -8.92
C GLU A 315 -18.89 7.04 -8.06
N ALA A 316 -17.68 6.81 -7.54
CA ALA A 316 -16.98 7.71 -6.61
C ALA A 316 -16.06 8.71 -7.30
N GLY A 317 -15.84 8.56 -8.62
CA GLY A 317 -14.83 9.36 -9.30
C GLY A 317 -14.81 9.21 -10.81
N PHE A 318 -13.74 9.76 -11.38
CA PHE A 318 -13.45 9.66 -12.80
C PHE A 318 -12.06 9.10 -13.04
N LEU A 319 -11.95 8.25 -14.06
CA LEU A 319 -10.68 7.81 -14.65
C LEU A 319 -10.39 8.68 -15.87
N CYS A 320 -9.15 9.13 -16.01
CA CYS A 320 -8.69 9.95 -17.10
C CYS A 320 -7.46 9.33 -17.78
N PRO A 321 -7.32 9.44 -19.10
CA PRO A 321 -6.16 8.97 -19.81
C PRO A 321 -4.86 9.58 -19.26
N LEU A 322 -3.83 8.75 -19.08
CA LEU A 322 -2.54 9.20 -18.57
C LEU A 322 -1.97 10.35 -19.41
N GLY A 323 -1.62 11.46 -18.74
CA GLY A 323 -1.03 12.63 -19.37
C GLY A 323 -2.04 13.59 -20.03
N ASP A 324 -3.33 13.27 -20.10
CA ASP A 324 -4.35 14.17 -20.63
C ASP A 324 -4.80 15.19 -19.56
N ILE A 325 -3.99 16.24 -19.38
CA ILE A 325 -4.24 17.32 -18.43
C ILE A 325 -5.63 17.97 -18.64
N GLN A 326 -6.12 18.01 -19.90
CA GLN A 326 -7.40 18.60 -20.23
C GLN A 326 -8.57 17.72 -19.72
N ALA A 327 -8.50 16.43 -19.93
CA ALA A 327 -9.51 15.48 -19.43
C ALA A 327 -9.58 15.52 -17.90
N PHE A 328 -8.42 15.51 -17.22
CA PHE A 328 -8.36 15.67 -15.77
C PHE A 328 -8.98 16.98 -15.29
N ALA A 329 -8.60 18.11 -15.89
CA ALA A 329 -9.15 19.41 -15.51
C ALA A 329 -10.67 19.44 -15.68
N LYS A 330 -11.18 18.94 -16.82
CA LYS A 330 -12.62 18.88 -17.10
C LYS A 330 -13.37 18.02 -16.06
N ALA A 331 -12.81 16.87 -15.70
CA ALA A 331 -13.38 15.98 -14.67
C ALA A 331 -13.42 16.68 -13.29
N CYS A 332 -12.29 17.28 -12.88
CA CYS A 332 -12.21 18.02 -11.62
C CYS A 332 -13.21 19.19 -11.57
N ILE A 333 -13.29 20.00 -12.63
CA ILE A 333 -14.21 21.13 -12.72
C ILE A 333 -15.65 20.66 -12.59
N LYS A 334 -16.02 19.58 -13.29
CA LYS A 334 -17.37 18.99 -13.22
C LYS A 334 -17.77 18.64 -11.80
N VAL A 335 -16.86 18.03 -11.02
CA VAL A 335 -17.11 17.68 -9.61
C VAL A 335 -17.18 18.92 -8.73
N LEU A 336 -16.24 19.86 -8.89
CA LEU A 336 -16.11 21.02 -8.02
C LEU A 336 -17.21 22.08 -8.21
N THR A 337 -17.87 22.11 -9.39
CA THR A 337 -18.92 23.10 -9.73
C THR A 337 -20.33 22.53 -9.65
N ASN A 338 -20.51 21.24 -9.41
CA ASN A 338 -21.83 20.61 -9.29
C ASN A 338 -22.00 19.98 -7.90
N ASP A 339 -22.62 20.69 -6.99
CA ASP A 339 -22.76 20.28 -5.60
C ASP A 339 -23.61 18.99 -5.44
N SER A 340 -24.60 18.74 -6.31
CA SER A 340 -25.40 17.50 -6.29
C SER A 340 -24.53 16.31 -6.67
N LEU A 341 -23.81 16.41 -7.80
CA LEU A 341 -22.89 15.36 -8.25
C LEU A 341 -21.81 15.10 -7.21
N HIS A 342 -21.25 16.15 -6.61
CA HIS A 342 -20.24 16.04 -5.55
C HIS A 342 -20.78 15.25 -4.35
N ALA A 343 -22.00 15.56 -3.89
CA ALA A 343 -22.60 14.88 -2.74
C ALA A 343 -22.89 13.40 -3.03
N GLU A 344 -23.41 13.08 -4.21
CA GLU A 344 -23.64 11.71 -4.67
C GLU A 344 -22.33 10.91 -4.74
N MET A 345 -21.30 11.46 -5.39
CA MET A 345 -19.98 10.81 -5.49
C MET A 345 -19.33 10.63 -4.12
N ALA A 346 -19.46 11.60 -3.21
CA ALA A 346 -18.93 11.53 -1.86
C ALA A 346 -19.57 10.41 -1.04
N GLN A 347 -20.89 10.22 -1.17
CA GLN A 347 -21.62 9.12 -0.54
C GLN A 347 -21.18 7.78 -1.11
N HIS A 348 -21.18 7.64 -2.44
CA HIS A 348 -20.75 6.41 -3.11
C HIS A 348 -19.31 6.03 -2.77
N ALA A 349 -18.40 7.00 -2.71
CA ALA A 349 -17.01 6.79 -2.30
C ALA A 349 -16.92 6.12 -0.93
N ARG A 350 -17.63 6.66 0.06
CA ARG A 350 -17.66 6.12 1.41
C ARG A 350 -18.28 4.73 1.47
N GLU A 351 -19.44 4.55 0.87
CA GLU A 351 -20.16 3.28 0.88
C GLU A 351 -19.37 2.17 0.20
N TYR A 352 -18.75 2.47 -0.93
CA TYR A 352 -17.93 1.52 -1.68
C TYR A 352 -16.68 1.10 -0.89
N ALA A 353 -15.96 2.06 -0.30
CA ALA A 353 -14.79 1.79 0.53
C ALA A 353 -15.16 0.89 1.73
N VAL A 354 -16.23 1.20 2.45
CA VAL A 354 -16.71 0.41 3.59
C VAL A 354 -17.12 -0.99 3.17
N ARG A 355 -17.86 -1.13 2.07
CA ARG A 355 -18.39 -2.42 1.62
C ARG A 355 -17.31 -3.37 1.12
N HIS A 356 -16.29 -2.86 0.41
CA HIS A 356 -15.35 -3.68 -0.35
C HIS A 356 -13.95 -3.73 0.21
N TYR A 357 -13.53 -2.74 1.03
CA TYR A 357 -12.15 -2.59 1.46
C TYR A 357 -11.98 -2.36 2.97
N ASP A 358 -13.02 -2.64 3.75
CA ASP A 358 -12.93 -2.56 5.22
C ASP A 358 -11.98 -3.64 5.77
N THR A 359 -11.18 -3.24 6.76
CA THR A 359 -10.22 -4.12 7.44
C THR A 359 -10.83 -5.43 7.89
N HIS A 360 -12.04 -5.42 8.46
CA HIS A 360 -12.68 -6.62 8.98
C HIS A 360 -12.90 -7.69 7.91
N SER A 361 -13.41 -7.29 6.76
CA SER A 361 -13.75 -8.20 5.66
C SER A 361 -12.51 -8.74 4.94
N ILE A 362 -11.47 -7.89 4.80
CA ILE A 362 -10.24 -8.29 4.09
C ILE A 362 -9.33 -9.14 4.98
N VAL A 363 -9.21 -8.81 6.26
CA VAL A 363 -8.41 -9.62 7.21
C VAL A 363 -8.99 -11.03 7.36
N ALA A 364 -10.31 -11.19 7.35
CA ALA A 364 -10.94 -12.51 7.33
C ALA A 364 -10.52 -13.36 6.12
N GLN A 365 -10.35 -12.76 4.94
CA GLN A 365 -9.85 -13.46 3.75
C GLN A 365 -8.40 -13.95 3.91
N TYR A 366 -7.55 -13.17 4.64
CA TYR A 366 -6.20 -13.61 4.98
C TYR A 366 -6.21 -14.77 5.97
N GLU A 367 -7.07 -14.73 7.00
CA GLU A 367 -7.21 -15.83 7.98
C GLU A 367 -7.62 -17.13 7.29
N GLU A 368 -8.68 -17.09 6.46
CA GLU A 368 -9.11 -18.25 5.67
C GLU A 368 -7.99 -18.78 4.78
N TYR A 369 -7.22 -17.89 4.17
CA TYR A 369 -6.12 -18.28 3.31
C TYR A 369 -4.96 -18.91 4.09
N TYR A 370 -4.64 -18.40 5.27
CA TYR A 370 -3.62 -18.99 6.13
C TYR A 370 -4.02 -20.40 6.58
N GLU A 371 -5.26 -20.61 7.00
CA GLU A 371 -5.78 -21.91 7.38
C GLU A 371 -5.73 -22.91 6.21
N GLU A 372 -6.11 -22.48 5.00
CA GLU A 372 -5.98 -23.27 3.78
C GLU A 372 -4.52 -23.71 3.52
N ILE A 373 -3.57 -22.75 3.59
CA ILE A 373 -2.16 -23.02 3.32
C ILE A 373 -1.56 -23.96 4.39
N ILE A 374 -1.80 -23.69 5.65
CA ILE A 374 -1.34 -24.57 6.77
C ILE A 374 -1.89 -25.98 6.61
N GLY A 375 -3.20 -26.12 6.33
CA GLY A 375 -3.85 -27.42 6.13
C GLY A 375 -3.28 -28.18 4.94
N ARG A 376 -3.03 -27.51 3.82
CA ARG A 376 -2.44 -28.09 2.61
C ARG A 376 -0.99 -28.58 2.85
N THR A 377 -0.18 -27.75 3.53
CA THR A 377 1.21 -28.10 3.83
C THR A 377 1.30 -29.28 4.81
N ALA A 378 0.45 -29.32 5.83
CA ALA A 378 0.37 -30.43 6.77
C ALA A 378 -0.03 -31.75 6.08
N ALA A 379 -0.95 -31.72 5.12
CA ALA A 379 -1.37 -32.90 4.35
C ALA A 379 -0.26 -33.43 3.41
N GLN A 380 0.58 -32.56 2.88
CA GLN A 380 1.70 -32.94 2.01
C GLN A 380 2.90 -33.51 2.79
N ASN A 381 3.06 -33.14 4.06
CA ASN A 381 4.18 -33.55 4.92
C ASN A 381 3.71 -34.24 6.24
N PRO A 382 3.05 -35.41 6.18
CA PRO A 382 2.46 -36.05 7.37
C PRO A 382 3.47 -36.52 8.41
N LYS A 383 4.78 -36.43 8.15
CA LYS A 383 5.85 -36.81 9.08
C LYS A 383 6.38 -35.67 9.94
N ILE A 384 5.89 -34.45 9.71
CA ILE A 384 6.35 -33.28 10.44
C ILE A 384 5.35 -33.01 11.56
N ILE A 385 5.79 -33.18 12.81
CA ILE A 385 4.99 -32.94 14.01
C ILE A 385 4.75 -31.44 14.12
N VAL A 386 3.49 -31.00 14.05
CA VAL A 386 3.09 -29.68 14.53
C VAL A 386 3.23 -29.72 16.05
N PRO A 387 3.99 -28.84 16.70
CA PRO A 387 4.05 -28.78 18.16
C PRO A 387 2.65 -28.44 18.71
N GLU A 388 2.17 -29.20 19.71
CA GLU A 388 0.99 -28.86 20.51
C GLU A 388 1.19 -27.57 21.31
#